data_7baab86c8f72a2291707904db5ff8fa8
#
_entry.id   7baab86c8f72a2291707904db5ff8fa8
#
_cell.length_a   1.000
_cell.length_b   1.000
_cell.length_c   1.000
_cell.angle_alpha   90.00
_cell.angle_beta   90.00
_cell.angle_gamma   90.00
#
_symmetry.space_group_name_H-M   'P 1'
#
loop_
_entity.id
_entity.type
_entity.pdbx_description
1 polymer ?
#
loop_
_entity_poly.entity_id
_entity_poly.type
_entity_poly.pdbx_seq_one_letter_code
_entity_poly.pdbx_strand_id
1 'polypeptide(L)'
;EVFERGSINYEVCFNQPYYFQGPILARMSAEQLWDSFISLAIPYPDERIRDPEIIENKLNRFSEYQNKIFNLDTKAMVSLAAKAAKASEQVLGEMDHIQKELREAQEADDRVAVAKLRRDYTKARNQQRSLFAKLIMGDDFDVRSLYNRGTSGIGKADSRWKGFNTGLMRASEITTPAPPGHFLREFGQSDREMIENSNRQASVPQALTLLNGVLYGAVFSPQSQLSKNLSHPQSDQEKLEVIFLTLLNRKPNAEEVKNCMEIVKGKSFIPPPMLKVSTQWSTEKKRKYIEKMDKQKQSLIQSDNRRFLGVAWALMNTRQFSFIH
;
A
#
# COMPACT_ATOMS: atom_id res chain seq x y z
N GLU A 1 -20.13 -30.43 10.69
CA GLU A 1 -19.54 -31.53 9.85
C GLU A 1 -19.25 -31.10 8.41
N VAL A 2 -20.14 -30.37 7.71
CA VAL A 2 -19.90 -29.91 6.32
C VAL A 2 -18.84 -28.84 6.27
N PHE A 3 -18.79 -27.94 7.26
CA PHE A 3 -17.78 -26.88 7.35
C PHE A 3 -16.42 -27.36 7.86
N GLU A 4 -16.35 -28.55 8.43
CA GLU A 4 -15.09 -29.18 8.86
C GLU A 4 -14.38 -29.92 7.70
N ARG A 5 -15.08 -30.13 6.59
CA ARG A 5 -14.48 -30.69 5.38
C ARG A 5 -13.80 -29.56 4.62
N GLY A 6 -12.54 -29.73 4.28
CA GLY A 6 -11.80 -28.77 3.46
C GLY A 6 -12.53 -28.46 2.14
N SER A 7 -12.32 -27.28 1.60
CA SER A 7 -12.90 -26.88 0.31
C SER A 7 -12.48 -27.85 -0.80
N ILE A 8 -13.43 -28.19 -1.67
CA ILE A 8 -13.22 -29.12 -2.76
C ILE A 8 -13.02 -28.34 -4.06
N ASN A 9 -11.99 -28.71 -4.80
CA ASN A 9 -11.80 -28.22 -6.16
C ASN A 9 -12.74 -28.99 -7.10
N TYR A 10 -14.02 -28.59 -7.08
CA TYR A 10 -15.06 -29.20 -7.90
C TYR A 10 -15.50 -28.22 -8.98
N GLU A 11 -15.29 -28.57 -10.24
CA GLU A 11 -15.95 -27.88 -11.34
C GLU A 11 -17.44 -28.19 -11.25
N VAL A 12 -18.23 -27.21 -10.83
CA VAL A 12 -19.69 -27.30 -10.86
C VAL A 12 -20.11 -27.31 -12.31
N CYS A 13 -20.29 -28.50 -12.88
CA CYS A 13 -20.87 -28.64 -14.22
C CYS A 13 -22.32 -28.21 -14.14
N PHE A 14 -22.71 -27.24 -14.95
CA PHE A 14 -24.11 -26.87 -15.16
C PHE A 14 -24.92 -28.13 -15.48
N ASN A 15 -26.02 -28.36 -14.74
CA ASN A 15 -26.94 -29.52 -14.82
C ASN A 15 -26.50 -30.79 -14.08
N GLN A 16 -25.46 -30.79 -13.26
CA GLN A 16 -25.23 -31.92 -12.34
C GLN A 16 -25.63 -31.51 -10.89
N PRO A 17 -26.30 -32.41 -10.14
CA PRO A 17 -26.68 -32.13 -8.77
C PRO A 17 -25.43 -32.00 -7.89
N TYR A 18 -25.32 -30.89 -7.19
CA TYR A 18 -24.28 -30.67 -6.20
C TYR A 18 -24.69 -31.21 -4.86
N TYR A 19 -24.01 -32.26 -4.40
CA TYR A 19 -24.34 -32.99 -3.15
C TYR A 19 -23.69 -32.39 -1.88
N PHE A 20 -23.22 -31.15 -1.91
CA PHE A 20 -22.60 -30.47 -0.76
C PHE A 20 -21.50 -31.30 -0.07
N GLN A 21 -20.61 -31.88 -0.81
CA GLN A 21 -19.47 -32.64 -0.28
C GLN A 21 -18.50 -31.76 0.51
N GLY A 22 -18.51 -30.46 0.27
CA GLY A 22 -17.75 -29.43 0.97
C GLY A 22 -17.99 -28.05 0.36
N PRO A 23 -17.51 -26.96 0.97
CA PRO A 23 -17.62 -25.64 0.39
C PRO A 23 -16.88 -25.55 -0.95
N ILE A 24 -17.46 -24.87 -1.93
CA ILE A 24 -16.82 -24.65 -3.23
C ILE A 24 -15.68 -23.67 -3.03
N LEU A 25 -14.51 -24.00 -3.58
CA LEU A 25 -13.34 -23.15 -3.56
C LEU A 25 -13.63 -21.85 -4.32
N ALA A 26 -13.74 -20.73 -3.61
CA ALA A 26 -13.99 -19.43 -4.20
C ALA A 26 -12.80 -18.51 -3.97
N ARG A 27 -12.40 -17.76 -4.98
CA ARG A 27 -11.38 -16.73 -4.84
C ARG A 27 -11.91 -15.60 -3.93
N MET A 28 -11.07 -15.11 -3.03
CA MET A 28 -11.38 -13.94 -2.21
C MET A 28 -11.69 -12.73 -3.08
N SER A 29 -12.64 -11.91 -2.64
CA SER A 29 -12.84 -10.57 -3.23
C SER A 29 -11.64 -9.67 -2.98
N ALA A 30 -11.56 -8.54 -3.69
CA ALA A 30 -10.51 -7.54 -3.48
C ALA A 30 -10.48 -7.06 -2.02
N GLU A 31 -11.65 -6.84 -1.42
CA GLU A 31 -11.81 -6.39 -0.05
C GLU A 31 -11.36 -7.45 0.96
N GLN A 32 -11.77 -8.70 0.77
CA GLN A 32 -11.37 -9.81 1.63
C GLN A 32 -9.86 -10.03 1.61
N LEU A 33 -9.26 -9.99 0.41
CA LEU A 33 -7.83 -10.14 0.25
C LEU A 33 -7.07 -8.96 0.87
N TRP A 34 -7.54 -7.73 0.65
CA TRP A 34 -7.00 -6.53 1.28
C TRP A 34 -7.05 -6.62 2.80
N ASP A 35 -8.20 -6.95 3.38
CA ASP A 35 -8.38 -7.03 4.83
C ASP A 35 -7.55 -8.14 5.47
N SER A 36 -7.32 -9.24 4.74
CA SER A 36 -6.38 -10.28 5.16
C SER A 36 -4.96 -9.73 5.29
N PHE A 37 -4.48 -8.97 4.29
CA PHE A 37 -3.18 -8.32 4.37
C PHE A 37 -3.10 -7.27 5.48
N ILE A 38 -4.16 -6.48 5.67
CA ILE A 38 -4.19 -5.46 6.73
C ILE A 38 -4.10 -6.10 8.11
N SER A 39 -4.76 -7.23 8.33
CA SER A 39 -4.66 -7.99 9.60
C SER A 39 -3.25 -8.52 9.88
N LEU A 40 -2.50 -8.84 8.84
CA LEU A 40 -1.09 -9.25 8.95
C LEU A 40 -0.15 -8.07 9.19
N ALA A 41 -0.50 -6.90 8.63
CA ALA A 41 0.36 -5.72 8.64
C ALA A 41 0.23 -4.92 9.95
N ILE A 42 -0.99 -4.59 10.38
CA ILE A 42 -1.22 -3.67 11.49
C ILE A 42 -1.93 -4.33 12.68
N PRO A 43 -1.58 -3.95 13.92
CA PRO A 43 -2.31 -4.38 15.10
C PRO A 43 -3.67 -3.68 15.17
N TYR A 44 -4.68 -4.39 15.64
CA TYR A 44 -6.04 -3.87 15.89
C TYR A 44 -6.62 -3.09 14.70
N PRO A 45 -6.69 -3.69 13.51
CA PRO A 45 -7.12 -2.98 12.29
C PRO A 45 -8.56 -2.46 12.37
N ASP A 46 -9.41 -3.11 13.15
CA ASP A 46 -10.83 -2.74 13.33
C ASP A 46 -11.01 -1.45 14.16
N GLU A 47 -10.03 -1.11 15.00
CA GLU A 47 -10.03 0.13 15.76
C GLU A 47 -9.49 1.32 14.95
N ARG A 48 -8.89 1.05 13.80
CA ARG A 48 -8.32 2.05 12.91
C ARG A 48 -9.38 2.57 11.92
N ILE A 49 -10.34 3.29 12.46
CA ILE A 49 -11.46 3.89 11.73
C ILE A 49 -11.17 5.33 11.34
N ARG A 50 -11.88 5.82 10.34
CA ARG A 50 -11.89 7.25 10.02
C ARG A 50 -12.69 8.01 11.05
N ASP A 51 -12.20 9.20 11.38
CA ASP A 51 -12.94 10.13 12.20
C ASP A 51 -14.03 10.81 11.36
N PRO A 52 -15.32 10.58 11.65
CA PRO A 52 -16.43 11.16 10.88
C PRO A 52 -16.40 12.69 10.86
N GLU A 53 -16.00 13.32 11.95
CA GLU A 53 -15.93 14.78 12.05
C GLU A 53 -14.85 15.36 11.10
N ILE A 54 -13.69 14.69 11.01
CA ILE A 54 -12.64 15.10 10.07
C ILE A 54 -13.11 14.95 8.62
N ILE A 55 -13.89 13.89 8.31
CA ILE A 55 -14.44 13.66 6.98
C ILE A 55 -15.46 14.75 6.64
N GLU A 56 -16.40 15.00 7.55
CA GLU A 56 -17.45 15.99 7.36
C GLU A 56 -16.85 17.40 7.18
N ASN A 57 -15.92 17.79 8.02
CA ASN A 57 -15.23 19.08 7.89
C ASN A 57 -14.52 19.23 6.54
N LYS A 58 -13.96 18.15 5.98
CA LYS A 58 -13.36 18.18 4.65
C LYS A 58 -14.39 18.32 3.54
N LEU A 59 -15.48 17.58 3.63
CA LEU A 59 -16.58 17.66 2.66
C LEU A 59 -17.18 19.06 2.65
N ASN A 60 -17.42 19.63 3.83
CA ASN A 60 -17.95 21.00 3.96
C ASN A 60 -17.01 22.03 3.35
N ARG A 61 -15.70 21.94 3.61
CA ARG A 61 -14.70 22.83 2.98
C ARG A 61 -14.62 22.66 1.47
N PHE A 62 -14.71 21.44 0.99
CA PHE A 62 -14.73 21.15 -0.45
C PHE A 62 -15.99 21.73 -1.11
N SER A 63 -17.15 21.53 -0.49
CA SER A 63 -18.44 22.08 -0.95
C SER A 63 -18.43 23.62 -0.96
N GLU A 64 -17.87 24.23 0.09
CA GLU A 64 -17.69 25.68 0.14
C GLU A 64 -16.80 26.20 -1.00
N TYR A 65 -15.68 25.53 -1.26
CA TYR A 65 -14.79 25.86 -2.36
C TYR A 65 -15.49 25.76 -3.72
N GLN A 66 -16.24 24.67 -3.95
CA GLN A 66 -17.02 24.50 -5.17
C GLN A 66 -18.09 25.61 -5.33
N ASN A 67 -18.84 25.89 -4.27
CA ASN A 67 -19.87 26.92 -4.29
C ASN A 67 -19.29 28.31 -4.60
N LYS A 68 -18.12 28.64 -4.05
CA LYS A 68 -17.44 29.88 -4.36
C LYS A 68 -17.03 29.95 -5.84
N ILE A 69 -16.54 28.87 -6.43
CA ILE A 69 -16.19 28.81 -7.85
C ILE A 69 -17.42 28.97 -8.73
N PHE A 70 -18.49 28.24 -8.45
CA PHE A 70 -19.71 28.27 -9.28
C PHE A 70 -20.41 29.63 -9.22
N ASN A 71 -20.26 30.37 -8.14
CA ASN A 71 -20.84 31.72 -7.99
C ASN A 71 -19.95 32.83 -8.54
N LEU A 72 -18.75 32.52 -9.08
CA LEU A 72 -17.90 33.52 -9.72
C LEU A 72 -18.46 33.92 -11.09
N ASP A 73 -18.54 35.22 -11.33
CA ASP A 73 -18.77 35.75 -12.66
C ASP A 73 -17.60 35.43 -13.59
N THR A 74 -17.89 35.26 -14.88
CA THR A 74 -16.88 34.92 -15.91
C THR A 74 -15.68 35.89 -15.91
N LYS A 75 -15.92 37.21 -15.72
CA LYS A 75 -14.83 38.20 -15.64
C LYS A 75 -13.96 37.98 -14.41
N ALA A 76 -14.58 37.70 -13.28
CA ALA A 76 -13.86 37.38 -12.03
C ALA A 76 -13.03 36.11 -12.16
N MET A 77 -13.60 35.08 -12.79
CA MET A 77 -12.89 33.82 -13.04
C MET A 77 -11.65 34.01 -13.91
N VAL A 78 -11.78 34.76 -15.04
CA VAL A 78 -10.66 35.03 -15.95
C VAL A 78 -9.59 35.86 -15.22
N SER A 79 -9.98 36.86 -14.42
CA SER A 79 -9.05 37.67 -13.63
C SER A 79 -8.30 36.82 -12.60
N LEU A 80 -8.98 35.93 -11.90
CA LEU A 80 -8.37 35.03 -10.94
C LEU A 80 -7.44 34.02 -11.61
N ALA A 81 -7.83 33.49 -12.77
CA ALA A 81 -6.99 32.58 -13.55
C ALA A 81 -5.69 33.29 -14.02
N ALA A 82 -5.79 34.52 -14.49
CA ALA A 82 -4.63 35.32 -14.87
C ALA A 82 -3.68 35.60 -13.70
N LYS A 83 -4.24 35.94 -12.51
CA LYS A 83 -3.44 36.10 -11.27
C LYS A 83 -2.77 34.81 -10.86
N ALA A 84 -3.47 33.69 -10.92
CA ALA A 84 -2.92 32.38 -10.60
C ALA A 84 -1.82 31.95 -11.59
N ALA A 85 -2.00 32.22 -12.88
CA ALA A 85 -0.99 31.93 -13.90
C ALA A 85 0.30 32.73 -13.63
N LYS A 86 0.19 34.02 -13.40
CA LYS A 86 1.33 34.87 -13.09
C LYS A 86 2.07 34.46 -11.82
N ALA A 87 1.35 34.10 -10.76
CA ALA A 87 1.94 33.58 -9.53
C ALA A 87 2.57 32.18 -9.73
N SER A 88 1.99 31.37 -10.63
CA SER A 88 2.52 30.05 -10.96
C SER A 88 3.86 30.13 -11.70
N GLU A 89 4.07 31.11 -12.57
CA GLU A 89 5.35 31.30 -13.26
C GLU A 89 6.53 31.48 -12.30
N GLN A 90 6.33 32.25 -11.24
CA GLN A 90 7.37 32.44 -10.21
C GLN A 90 7.70 31.12 -9.51
N VAL A 91 6.68 30.37 -9.08
CA VAL A 91 6.87 29.11 -8.38
C VAL A 91 7.47 28.04 -9.30
N LEU A 92 7.10 28.02 -10.58
CA LEU A 92 7.69 27.13 -11.57
C LEU A 92 9.19 27.44 -11.77
N GLY A 93 9.56 28.71 -11.83
CA GLY A 93 10.97 29.13 -11.87
C GLY A 93 11.77 28.66 -10.65
N GLU A 94 11.19 28.78 -9.44
CA GLU A 94 11.79 28.24 -8.22
C GLU A 94 11.92 26.70 -8.27
N MET A 95 10.90 26.01 -8.77
CA MET A 95 10.93 24.54 -8.89
C MET A 95 12.01 24.08 -9.87
N ASP A 96 12.19 24.75 -10.99
CA ASP A 96 13.23 24.43 -11.98
C ASP A 96 14.64 24.67 -11.38
N HIS A 97 14.82 25.75 -10.64
CA HIS A 97 16.07 26.03 -9.94
C HIS A 97 16.37 24.93 -8.88
N ILE A 98 15.41 24.62 -8.01
CA ILE A 98 15.57 23.55 -7.03
C ILE A 98 15.85 22.18 -7.70
N GLN A 99 15.23 21.92 -8.84
CA GLN A 99 15.46 20.67 -9.57
C GLN A 99 16.89 20.59 -10.17
N LYS A 100 17.43 21.72 -10.59
CA LYS A 100 18.83 21.79 -11.06
C LYS A 100 19.81 21.55 -9.91
N GLU A 101 19.63 22.27 -8.78
CA GLU A 101 20.45 22.07 -7.59
C GLU A 101 20.34 20.64 -7.05
N LEU A 102 19.14 20.03 -7.13
CA LEU A 102 18.94 18.65 -6.73
C LEU A 102 19.76 17.66 -7.57
N ARG A 103 19.90 17.91 -8.87
CA ARG A 103 20.77 17.11 -9.75
C ARG A 103 22.24 17.26 -9.37
N GLU A 104 22.69 18.49 -9.17
CA GLU A 104 24.07 18.78 -8.75
C GLU A 104 24.41 18.14 -7.40
N ALA A 105 23.51 18.27 -6.41
CA ALA A 105 23.69 17.63 -5.09
C ALA A 105 23.66 16.08 -5.18
N GLN A 106 22.89 15.52 -6.12
CA GLN A 106 22.88 14.08 -6.35
C GLN A 106 24.17 13.58 -7.02
N GLU A 107 24.76 14.39 -7.90
CA GLU A 107 26.03 14.09 -8.55
C GLU A 107 27.19 14.18 -7.54
N ALA A 108 27.11 15.12 -6.60
CA ALA A 108 28.08 15.29 -5.51
C ALA A 108 27.92 14.25 -4.36
N ASP A 109 26.90 13.36 -4.40
CA ASP A 109 26.51 12.40 -3.35
C ASP A 109 26.24 13.07 -1.98
N ASP A 110 25.88 14.35 -1.98
CA ASP A 110 25.51 15.08 -0.76
C ASP A 110 24.08 14.73 -0.34
N ARG A 111 23.98 13.80 0.60
CA ARG A 111 22.69 13.30 1.09
C ARG A 111 21.91 14.33 1.89
N VAL A 112 22.60 15.23 2.60
CA VAL A 112 21.97 16.24 3.43
C VAL A 112 21.33 17.30 2.54
N ALA A 113 22.08 17.81 1.55
CA ALA A 113 21.55 18.73 0.54
C ALA A 113 20.40 18.10 -0.25
N VAL A 114 20.53 16.84 -0.71
CA VAL A 114 19.46 16.12 -1.42
C VAL A 114 18.19 16.02 -0.58
N ALA A 115 18.31 15.71 0.71
CA ALA A 115 17.13 15.59 1.58
C ALA A 115 16.45 16.97 1.80
N LYS A 116 17.22 18.05 1.93
CA LYS A 116 16.71 19.42 2.05
C LYS A 116 16.00 19.83 0.76
N LEU A 117 16.68 19.75 -0.37
CA LEU A 117 16.15 20.17 -1.67
C LEU A 117 14.87 19.40 -2.08
N ARG A 118 14.76 18.13 -1.74
CA ARG A 118 13.51 17.35 -1.93
C ARG A 118 12.35 17.91 -1.11
N ARG A 119 12.61 18.36 0.12
CA ARG A 119 11.59 19.02 0.96
C ARG A 119 11.17 20.35 0.36
N ASP A 120 12.14 21.14 -0.09
CA ASP A 120 11.90 22.45 -0.68
C ASP A 120 11.14 22.31 -2.01
N TYR A 121 11.50 21.35 -2.86
CA TYR A 121 10.74 21.02 -4.07
C TYR A 121 9.30 20.61 -3.76
N THR A 122 9.10 19.78 -2.75
CA THR A 122 7.77 19.34 -2.33
C THR A 122 6.95 20.51 -1.82
N LYS A 123 7.58 21.46 -1.08
CA LYS A 123 6.95 22.68 -0.59
C LYS A 123 6.52 23.58 -1.75
N ALA A 124 7.42 23.86 -2.69
CA ALA A 124 7.13 24.67 -3.88
C ALA A 124 6.02 24.05 -4.74
N ARG A 125 6.06 22.73 -4.96
CA ARG A 125 5.00 22.00 -5.68
C ARG A 125 3.64 22.09 -4.98
N ASN A 126 3.61 22.00 -3.66
CA ASN A 126 2.38 22.16 -2.90
C ASN A 126 1.88 23.60 -2.95
N GLN A 127 2.78 24.57 -2.91
CA GLN A 127 2.46 25.99 -3.10
C GLN A 127 1.83 26.24 -4.48
N GLN A 128 2.45 25.75 -5.55
CA GLN A 128 1.92 25.87 -6.90
C GLN A 128 0.51 25.29 -7.03
N ARG A 129 0.28 24.09 -6.47
CA ARG A 129 -1.05 23.46 -6.47
C ARG A 129 -2.08 24.23 -5.65
N SER A 130 -1.64 25.00 -4.66
CA SER A 130 -2.52 25.73 -3.75
C SER A 130 -2.90 27.13 -4.25
N LEU A 131 -2.21 27.69 -5.23
CA LEU A 131 -2.35 29.08 -5.64
C LEU A 131 -3.80 29.46 -5.98
N PHE A 132 -4.43 28.71 -6.87
CA PHE A 132 -5.78 29.00 -7.31
C PHE A 132 -6.81 28.90 -6.16
N ALA A 133 -6.68 27.84 -5.36
CA ALA A 133 -7.59 27.64 -4.25
C ALA A 133 -7.43 28.71 -3.15
N LYS A 134 -6.20 29.15 -2.88
CA LYS A 134 -5.92 30.24 -1.95
C LYS A 134 -6.46 31.58 -2.42
N LEU A 135 -6.41 31.85 -3.72
CA LEU A 135 -7.01 33.09 -4.27
C LEU A 135 -8.52 33.12 -4.09
N ILE A 136 -9.19 31.98 -4.01
CA ILE A 136 -10.65 31.89 -3.81
C ILE A 136 -11.03 31.84 -2.34
N MET A 137 -10.29 31.06 -1.55
CA MET A 137 -10.64 30.72 -0.17
C MET A 137 -9.89 31.53 0.89
N GLY A 138 -8.78 32.20 0.50
CA GLY A 138 -7.86 32.87 1.40
C GLY A 138 -6.61 32.05 1.71
N ASP A 139 -5.60 32.71 2.28
CA ASP A 139 -4.26 32.10 2.51
C ASP A 139 -4.27 30.98 3.54
N ASP A 140 -5.17 31.02 4.51
CA ASP A 140 -5.31 30.02 5.57
C ASP A 140 -6.00 28.71 5.11
N PHE A 141 -6.46 28.68 3.87
CA PHE A 141 -7.17 27.52 3.36
C PHE A 141 -6.23 26.31 3.18
N ASP A 142 -6.53 25.21 3.87
CA ASP A 142 -5.77 23.95 3.71
C ASP A 142 -6.16 23.23 2.41
N VAL A 143 -5.40 23.52 1.39
CA VAL A 143 -5.59 22.95 0.05
C VAL A 143 -5.37 21.43 0.00
N ARG A 144 -4.64 20.86 0.97
CA ARG A 144 -4.46 19.40 1.05
C ARG A 144 -5.80 18.68 1.20
N SER A 145 -6.78 19.36 1.81
CA SER A 145 -8.14 18.82 1.93
C SER A 145 -8.80 18.56 0.58
N LEU A 146 -8.44 19.31 -0.47
CA LEU A 146 -8.99 19.15 -1.82
C LEU A 146 -8.39 17.98 -2.60
N TYR A 147 -7.11 17.65 -2.35
CA TYR A 147 -6.36 16.69 -3.16
C TYR A 147 -6.18 15.32 -2.49
N ASN A 148 -6.29 15.24 -1.18
CA ASN A 148 -6.18 14.00 -0.44
C ASN A 148 -7.51 13.24 -0.42
N ARG A 149 -7.90 12.70 -1.57
CA ARG A 149 -9.02 11.78 -1.67
C ARG A 149 -8.62 10.46 -1.00
N GLY A 150 -9.26 10.12 0.09
CA GLY A 150 -9.34 8.76 0.56
C GLY A 150 -8.45 8.28 1.70
N THR A 151 -7.37 8.97 2.07
CA THR A 151 -6.44 8.44 3.08
C THR A 151 -6.26 9.30 4.33
N SER A 152 -6.86 10.46 4.40
CA SER A 152 -6.70 11.40 5.50
C SER A 152 -8.04 11.63 6.22
N GLY A 153 -8.30 10.88 7.22
CA GLY A 153 -9.47 10.96 8.08
C GLY A 153 -9.22 10.24 9.39
N ILE A 154 -7.99 9.76 9.57
CA ILE A 154 -7.58 9.15 10.84
C ILE A 154 -7.36 10.30 11.83
N GLY A 155 -8.05 10.22 12.95
CA GLY A 155 -7.95 11.15 14.08
C GLY A 155 -6.53 11.25 14.65
N LYS A 156 -6.39 11.65 15.89
CA LYS A 156 -5.09 11.82 16.57
C LYS A 156 -4.19 10.62 16.34
N ALA A 157 -2.92 10.87 16.02
CA ALA A 157 -1.92 9.84 15.78
C ALA A 157 -1.82 8.90 16.99
N ASP A 158 -2.37 7.69 16.87
CA ASP A 158 -2.24 6.65 17.88
C ASP A 158 -0.83 6.04 17.78
N SER A 159 -0.19 5.90 18.92
CA SER A 159 1.17 5.35 19.01
C SER A 159 1.27 3.91 18.50
N ARG A 160 0.17 3.15 18.56
CA ARG A 160 0.08 1.76 18.07
C ARG A 160 0.36 1.66 16.57
N TRP A 161 0.02 2.70 15.80
CA TRP A 161 0.17 2.74 14.35
C TRP A 161 1.27 3.70 13.88
N LYS A 162 2.14 4.12 14.79
CA LYS A 162 3.28 4.98 14.44
C LYS A 162 4.19 4.27 13.43
N GLY A 163 4.48 4.94 12.34
CA GLY A 163 5.33 4.40 11.26
C GLY A 163 4.59 3.64 10.15
N PHE A 164 3.31 3.32 10.35
CA PHE A 164 2.47 2.76 9.29
C PHE A 164 1.85 3.86 8.42
N ASN A 165 1.71 3.55 7.13
CA ASN A 165 1.00 4.43 6.21
C ASN A 165 -0.45 4.63 6.68
N THR A 166 -0.95 5.86 6.60
CA THR A 166 -2.32 6.21 6.99
C THR A 166 -3.39 5.53 6.13
N GLY A 167 -3.05 5.10 4.92
CA GLY A 167 -3.95 4.35 4.05
C GLY A 167 -4.11 2.87 4.39
N LEU A 168 -3.34 2.34 5.34
CA LEU A 168 -3.47 0.95 5.78
C LEU A 168 -4.61 0.86 6.82
N MET A 169 -5.81 0.63 6.36
CA MET A 169 -7.03 0.46 7.16
C MET A 169 -7.95 -0.54 6.48
N ARG A 170 -9.02 -1.00 7.13
CA ARG A 170 -10.00 -1.91 6.54
C ARG A 170 -10.56 -1.38 5.23
N ALA A 171 -10.95 -2.29 4.34
CA ALA A 171 -11.54 -1.93 3.05
C ALA A 171 -12.81 -1.07 3.21
N SER A 172 -13.59 -1.30 4.25
CA SER A 172 -14.77 -0.51 4.63
C SER A 172 -14.45 0.97 4.87
N GLU A 173 -13.25 1.26 5.34
CA GLU A 173 -12.78 2.62 5.64
C GLU A 173 -12.19 3.34 4.42
N ILE A 174 -12.05 2.65 3.30
CA ILE A 174 -11.50 3.22 2.06
C ILE A 174 -12.65 3.71 1.19
N THR A 175 -12.48 4.86 0.55
CA THR A 175 -13.49 5.41 -0.36
C THR A 175 -13.74 4.46 -1.53
N THR A 176 -15.02 4.25 -1.88
CA THR A 176 -15.44 3.46 -3.04
C THR A 176 -15.97 4.41 -4.12
N PRO A 177 -15.43 4.34 -5.35
CA PRO A 177 -14.31 3.51 -5.79
C PRO A 177 -12.97 3.98 -5.22
N ALA A 178 -12.05 3.05 -4.96
CA ALA A 178 -10.70 3.37 -4.54
C ALA A 178 -9.94 4.17 -5.62
N PRO A 179 -8.97 5.03 -5.24
CA PRO A 179 -8.20 5.83 -6.18
C PRO A 179 -7.48 4.96 -7.24
N PRO A 180 -7.22 5.50 -8.45
CA PRO A 180 -6.41 4.81 -9.45
C PRO A 180 -5.05 4.38 -8.88
N GLY A 181 -4.63 3.14 -9.18
CA GLY A 181 -3.39 2.55 -8.66
C GLY A 181 -3.49 2.02 -7.22
N HIS A 182 -4.66 2.10 -6.59
CA HIS A 182 -4.90 1.47 -5.30
C HIS A 182 -5.17 -0.03 -5.48
N PHE A 183 -4.66 -0.85 -4.54
CA PHE A 183 -4.81 -2.31 -4.57
C PHE A 183 -6.25 -2.76 -4.82
N LEU A 184 -7.22 -2.23 -4.07
CA LEU A 184 -8.62 -2.59 -4.20
C LEU A 184 -9.14 -2.40 -5.62
N ARG A 185 -8.78 -1.29 -6.28
CA ARG A 185 -9.19 -1.01 -7.64
C ARG A 185 -8.52 -1.94 -8.65
N GLU A 186 -7.23 -2.23 -8.48
CA GLU A 186 -6.48 -3.15 -9.34
C GLU A 186 -7.00 -4.60 -9.24
N PHE A 187 -7.54 -4.97 -8.08
CA PHE A 187 -8.09 -6.31 -7.82
C PHE A 187 -9.58 -6.43 -8.11
N GLY A 188 -10.21 -5.41 -8.70
CA GLY A 188 -11.60 -5.46 -9.10
C GLY A 188 -12.56 -5.22 -7.93
N GLN A 189 -12.28 -4.20 -7.12
CA GLN A 189 -13.24 -3.71 -6.13
C GLN A 189 -14.58 -3.44 -6.82
N SER A 190 -15.66 -3.99 -6.27
CA SER A 190 -16.99 -3.68 -6.76
C SER A 190 -17.34 -2.21 -6.45
N ASP A 191 -17.79 -1.49 -7.46
CA ASP A 191 -18.35 -0.16 -7.28
C ASP A 191 -19.87 -0.29 -7.00
N ARG A 192 -20.40 0.59 -6.15
CA ARG A 192 -21.86 0.61 -5.91
C ARG A 192 -22.66 0.94 -7.17
N GLU A 193 -22.03 1.65 -8.11
CA GLU A 193 -22.67 2.05 -9.36
C GLU A 193 -22.47 1.04 -10.50
N MET A 194 -21.38 0.25 -10.47
CA MET A 194 -21.04 -0.73 -11.50
C MET A 194 -20.60 -2.06 -10.89
N ILE A 195 -21.56 -2.92 -10.61
CA ILE A 195 -21.35 -4.28 -10.08
C ILE A 195 -20.51 -5.15 -11.04
N GLU A 196 -20.52 -4.85 -12.33
CA GLU A 196 -19.78 -5.55 -13.39
C GLU A 196 -18.24 -5.42 -13.26
N ASN A 197 -17.73 -4.46 -12.50
CA ASN A 197 -16.29 -4.30 -12.27
C ASN A 197 -15.70 -5.34 -11.30
N SER A 198 -16.49 -6.18 -10.69
CA SER A 198 -16.03 -7.31 -9.87
C SER A 198 -15.33 -8.37 -10.73
N ASN A 199 -14.15 -8.06 -11.25
CA ASN A 199 -13.39 -9.00 -12.06
C ASN A 199 -12.60 -9.95 -11.17
N ARG A 200 -13.02 -11.22 -11.14
CA ARG A 200 -12.35 -12.31 -10.41
C ARG A 200 -11.25 -13.00 -11.24
N GLN A 201 -11.03 -12.59 -12.47
CA GLN A 201 -9.96 -13.17 -13.30
C GLN A 201 -8.60 -12.65 -12.85
N ALA A 202 -7.65 -13.56 -12.73
CA ALA A 202 -6.28 -13.20 -12.37
C ALA A 202 -5.59 -12.51 -13.56
N SER A 203 -4.88 -11.42 -13.27
CA SER A 203 -4.09 -10.69 -14.27
C SER A 203 -2.62 -10.59 -13.85
N VAL A 204 -1.73 -10.43 -14.83
CA VAL A 204 -0.29 -10.23 -14.57
C VAL A 204 -0.01 -9.01 -13.69
N PRO A 205 -0.65 -7.84 -13.90
CA PRO A 205 -0.50 -6.69 -12.99
C PRO A 205 -0.89 -7.00 -11.54
N GLN A 206 -1.96 -7.78 -11.33
CA GLN A 206 -2.36 -8.19 -9.96
C GLN A 206 -1.29 -9.07 -9.31
N ALA A 207 -0.73 -10.03 -10.04
CA ALA A 207 0.37 -10.87 -9.54
C ALA A 207 1.60 -10.02 -9.17
N LEU A 208 1.99 -9.06 -10.00
CA LEU A 208 3.09 -8.14 -9.71
C LEU A 208 2.81 -7.25 -8.49
N THR A 209 1.57 -6.82 -8.31
CA THR A 209 1.15 -6.02 -7.16
C THR A 209 1.20 -6.82 -5.86
N LEU A 210 0.83 -8.11 -5.90
CA LEU A 210 0.99 -9.02 -4.76
C LEU A 210 2.46 -9.25 -4.41
N LEU A 211 3.30 -9.45 -5.43
CA LEU A 211 4.72 -9.74 -5.22
C LEU A 211 5.52 -8.55 -4.70
N ASN A 212 5.19 -7.32 -5.09
CA ASN A 212 6.05 -6.14 -4.89
C ASN A 212 5.28 -4.88 -4.45
N GLY A 213 3.99 -4.98 -4.15
CA GLY A 213 3.13 -3.83 -3.82
C GLY A 213 3.42 -3.21 -2.45
N VAL A 214 2.69 -2.12 -2.17
CA VAL A 214 2.78 -1.38 -0.89
C VAL A 214 2.45 -2.28 0.30
N LEU A 215 1.52 -3.22 0.13
CA LEU A 215 1.13 -4.19 1.15
C LEU A 215 2.27 -5.11 1.55
N TYR A 216 3.08 -5.54 0.58
CA TYR A 216 4.28 -6.33 0.85
C TYR A 216 5.18 -5.62 1.87
N GLY A 217 5.52 -4.35 1.63
CA GLY A 217 6.35 -3.57 2.54
C GLY A 217 5.75 -3.42 3.94
N ALA A 218 4.42 -3.36 4.05
CA ALA A 218 3.72 -3.24 5.32
C ALA A 218 3.70 -4.57 6.10
N VAL A 219 3.37 -5.68 5.44
CA VAL A 219 3.28 -7.03 6.05
C VAL A 219 4.66 -7.52 6.53
N PHE A 220 5.70 -7.30 5.74
CA PHE A 220 7.07 -7.72 6.07
C PHE A 220 7.89 -6.66 6.82
N SER A 221 7.27 -5.58 7.27
CA SER A 221 7.90 -4.62 8.18
C SER A 221 8.24 -5.27 9.52
N PRO A 222 9.37 -4.91 10.17
CA PRO A 222 9.68 -5.37 11.53
C PRO A 222 8.60 -5.01 12.56
N GLN A 223 7.80 -4.00 12.29
CA GLN A 223 6.72 -3.51 13.15
C GLN A 223 5.38 -4.20 12.86
N SER A 224 5.28 -5.01 11.81
CA SER A 224 4.05 -5.69 11.42
C SER A 224 3.57 -6.67 12.48
N GLN A 225 2.25 -6.94 12.46
CA GLN A 225 1.66 -7.94 13.35
C GLN A 225 2.24 -9.32 13.10
N LEU A 226 2.46 -9.69 11.84
CA LEU A 226 3.11 -10.96 11.47
C LEU A 226 4.51 -11.08 12.09
N SER A 227 5.35 -10.02 11.97
CA SER A 227 6.70 -10.03 12.54
C SER A 227 6.69 -10.12 14.06
N LYS A 228 5.72 -9.47 14.72
CA LYS A 228 5.52 -9.59 16.17
C LYS A 228 5.12 -11.00 16.58
N ASN A 229 4.17 -11.59 15.88
CA ASN A 229 3.73 -12.97 16.15
C ASN A 229 4.89 -13.97 16.02
N LEU A 230 5.82 -13.75 15.08
CA LEU A 230 7.01 -14.58 14.90
C LEU A 230 8.10 -14.36 15.97
N SER A 231 7.98 -13.33 16.79
CA SER A 231 8.95 -13.05 17.86
C SER A 231 8.66 -13.82 19.15
N HIS A 232 7.46 -14.39 19.32
CA HIS A 232 7.05 -15.11 20.52
C HIS A 232 7.46 -16.59 20.56
N PRO A 233 7.39 -17.36 19.44
CA PRO A 233 7.77 -18.78 19.45
C PRO A 233 9.25 -18.98 19.70
N GLN A 234 9.58 -20.03 20.45
CA GLN A 234 10.94 -20.34 20.83
C GLN A 234 11.63 -21.33 19.89
N SER A 235 10.86 -22.20 19.22
CA SER A 235 11.37 -23.18 18.28
C SER A 235 11.02 -22.83 16.82
N ASP A 236 11.84 -23.31 15.90
CA ASP A 236 11.63 -23.14 14.47
C ASP A 236 10.32 -23.80 14.02
N GLN A 237 9.95 -24.92 14.63
CA GLN A 237 8.70 -25.63 14.34
C GLN A 237 7.49 -24.82 14.78
N GLU A 238 7.53 -24.21 15.97
CA GLU A 238 6.47 -23.34 16.45
C GLU A 238 6.31 -22.11 15.54
N LYS A 239 7.42 -21.52 15.05
CA LYS A 239 7.37 -20.42 14.10
C LYS A 239 6.66 -20.82 12.80
N LEU A 240 6.92 -22.00 12.28
CA LEU A 240 6.19 -22.53 11.11
C LEU A 240 4.71 -22.73 11.42
N GLU A 241 4.37 -23.31 12.58
CA GLU A 241 2.97 -23.48 12.97
C GLU A 241 2.25 -22.12 13.06
N VAL A 242 2.89 -21.10 13.64
CA VAL A 242 2.33 -19.74 13.69
C VAL A 242 2.09 -19.17 12.29
N ILE A 243 3.01 -19.36 11.35
CA ILE A 243 2.84 -18.90 9.96
C ILE A 243 1.65 -19.61 9.30
N PHE A 244 1.57 -20.92 9.39
CA PHE A 244 0.49 -21.68 8.77
C PHE A 244 -0.87 -21.37 9.40
N LEU A 245 -0.95 -21.27 10.73
CA LEU A 245 -2.17 -20.88 11.43
C LEU A 245 -2.59 -19.45 11.08
N THR A 246 -1.64 -18.52 10.98
CA THR A 246 -1.94 -17.11 10.67
C THR A 246 -2.39 -16.92 9.22
N LEU A 247 -1.81 -17.65 8.26
CA LEU A 247 -2.07 -17.47 6.85
C LEU A 247 -3.12 -18.43 6.29
N LEU A 248 -3.15 -19.65 6.78
CA LEU A 248 -3.95 -20.75 6.21
C LEU A 248 -4.95 -21.38 7.19
N ASN A 249 -5.05 -20.85 8.42
CA ASN A 249 -5.94 -21.37 9.47
C ASN A 249 -5.79 -22.87 9.78
N ARG A 250 -4.65 -23.47 9.46
CA ARG A 250 -4.37 -24.88 9.72
C ARG A 250 -2.92 -25.10 10.14
N LYS A 251 -2.63 -26.23 10.75
CA LYS A 251 -1.26 -26.63 11.01
C LYS A 251 -0.59 -27.20 9.73
N PRO A 252 0.73 -27.04 9.59
CA PRO A 252 1.47 -27.67 8.50
C PRO A 252 1.48 -29.20 8.67
N ASN A 253 1.44 -29.94 7.57
CA ASN A 253 1.69 -31.36 7.58
C ASN A 253 3.21 -31.67 7.66
N ALA A 254 3.57 -32.95 7.84
CA ALA A 254 4.98 -33.36 8.02
C ALA A 254 5.85 -33.04 6.79
N GLU A 255 5.30 -33.14 5.58
CA GLU A 255 5.99 -32.84 4.34
C GLU A 255 6.20 -31.31 4.18
N GLU A 256 5.17 -30.51 4.49
CA GLU A 256 5.27 -29.04 4.48
C GLU A 256 6.30 -28.55 5.50
N VAL A 257 6.33 -29.12 6.70
CA VAL A 257 7.35 -28.81 7.72
C VAL A 257 8.74 -29.09 7.15
N LYS A 258 8.96 -30.26 6.56
CA LYS A 258 10.25 -30.64 5.98
C LYS A 258 10.67 -29.65 4.89
N ASN A 259 9.80 -29.37 3.92
CA ASN A 259 10.09 -28.48 2.80
C ASN A 259 10.34 -27.04 3.27
N CYS A 260 9.54 -26.53 4.20
CA CYS A 260 9.72 -25.20 4.77
C CYS A 260 11.03 -25.11 5.58
N MET A 261 11.39 -26.13 6.34
CA MET A 261 12.64 -26.18 7.09
C MET A 261 13.87 -26.23 6.18
N GLU A 262 13.77 -26.87 5.01
CA GLU A 262 14.82 -26.81 4.00
C GLU A 262 15.00 -25.40 3.45
N ILE A 263 13.92 -24.65 3.22
CA ILE A 263 13.95 -23.23 2.82
C ILE A 263 14.57 -22.37 3.92
N VAL A 264 14.17 -22.59 5.18
CA VAL A 264 14.68 -21.82 6.33
C VAL A 264 16.17 -22.08 6.57
N LYS A 265 16.63 -23.32 6.46
CA LYS A 265 18.03 -23.73 6.64
C LYS A 265 18.88 -23.45 5.41
N GLY A 266 18.29 -23.42 4.23
CA GLY A 266 18.95 -23.11 2.98
C GLY A 266 19.31 -21.62 2.87
N LYS A 267 19.95 -21.22 1.78
CA LYS A 267 20.11 -19.80 1.39
C LYS A 267 18.72 -19.29 0.99
N SER A 268 17.95 -18.82 1.96
CA SER A 268 16.57 -18.42 1.71
C SER A 268 16.49 -17.34 0.63
N PHE A 269 15.56 -17.53 -0.28
CA PHE A 269 15.13 -16.51 -1.21
C PHE A 269 14.49 -15.36 -0.39
N ILE A 270 15.25 -14.31 -0.20
CA ILE A 270 14.69 -13.03 0.21
C ILE A 270 14.43 -12.29 -1.08
N PRO A 271 13.17 -11.94 -1.38
CA PRO A 271 12.89 -11.15 -2.55
C PRO A 271 13.76 -9.90 -2.50
N PRO A 272 14.47 -9.59 -3.57
CA PRO A 272 15.32 -8.41 -3.58
C PRO A 272 14.45 -7.19 -3.31
N PRO A 273 14.90 -6.26 -2.45
CA PRO A 273 14.23 -4.99 -2.31
C PRO A 273 14.10 -4.38 -3.72
N MET A 274 12.92 -3.82 -4.03
CA MET A 274 12.68 -3.21 -5.34
C MET A 274 13.81 -2.25 -5.68
N LEU A 275 14.63 -2.62 -6.65
CA LEU A 275 15.71 -1.81 -7.13
C LEU A 275 15.12 -0.63 -7.90
N LYS A 276 14.92 0.49 -7.23
CA LYS A 276 14.60 1.77 -7.90
C LYS A 276 15.86 2.29 -8.60
N VAL A 277 16.29 1.57 -9.62
CA VAL A 277 17.43 2.00 -10.46
C VAL A 277 16.87 2.92 -11.52
N SER A 278 17.20 4.20 -11.45
CA SER A 278 16.90 5.13 -12.52
C SER A 278 17.76 4.79 -13.74
N THR A 279 17.15 4.80 -14.93
CA THR A 279 17.83 4.63 -16.20
C THR A 279 18.90 5.72 -16.45
N GLN A 280 18.75 6.88 -15.79
CA GLN A 280 19.63 8.03 -15.89
C GLN A 280 20.88 7.97 -15.00
N TRP A 281 21.04 6.94 -14.18
CA TRP A 281 22.21 6.82 -13.33
C TRP A 281 23.44 6.35 -14.10
N SER A 282 24.62 6.95 -13.81
CA SER A 282 25.89 6.48 -14.33
C SER A 282 26.17 5.02 -13.90
N THR A 283 26.94 4.30 -14.70
CA THR A 283 27.28 2.89 -14.47
C THR A 283 27.93 2.67 -13.09
N GLU A 284 28.76 3.60 -12.64
CA GLU A 284 29.42 3.54 -11.33
C GLU A 284 28.43 3.75 -10.17
N LYS A 285 27.47 4.66 -10.34
CA LYS A 285 26.42 4.92 -9.35
C LYS A 285 25.48 3.72 -9.21
N LYS A 286 25.15 3.07 -10.33
CA LYS A 286 24.39 1.81 -10.34
C LYS A 286 25.13 0.72 -9.58
N ARG A 287 26.43 0.55 -9.83
CA ARG A 287 27.26 -0.45 -9.15
C ARG A 287 27.33 -0.22 -7.65
N LYS A 288 27.64 1.00 -7.19
CA LYS A 288 27.68 1.35 -5.75
C LYS A 288 26.33 1.16 -5.07
N TYR A 289 25.24 1.46 -5.76
CA TYR A 289 23.90 1.26 -5.23
C TYR A 289 23.58 -0.24 -5.08
N ILE A 290 23.88 -1.05 -6.11
CA ILE A 290 23.70 -2.50 -6.07
C ILE A 290 24.53 -3.11 -4.93
N GLU A 291 25.82 -2.75 -4.83
CA GLU A 291 26.71 -3.23 -3.76
C GLU A 291 26.20 -2.88 -2.36
N LYS A 292 25.69 -1.65 -2.17
CA LYS A 292 25.07 -1.22 -0.92
C LYS A 292 23.80 -2.03 -0.60
N MET A 293 22.97 -2.29 -1.60
CA MET A 293 21.77 -3.10 -1.46
C MET A 293 22.12 -4.54 -1.15
N ASP A 294 23.16 -5.10 -1.75
CA ASP A 294 23.63 -6.46 -1.46
C ASP A 294 24.19 -6.57 -0.04
N LYS A 295 24.93 -5.58 0.46
CA LYS A 295 25.36 -5.52 1.87
C LYS A 295 24.18 -5.43 2.83
N GLN A 296 23.19 -4.60 2.53
CA GLN A 296 21.95 -4.54 3.31
C GLN A 296 21.21 -5.88 3.26
N LYS A 297 21.12 -6.51 2.09
CA LYS A 297 20.51 -7.82 1.90
C LYS A 297 21.21 -8.88 2.76
N GLN A 298 22.54 -8.93 2.76
CA GLN A 298 23.30 -9.87 3.58
C GLN A 298 23.08 -9.66 5.09
N SER A 299 23.05 -8.41 5.56
CA SER A 299 22.74 -8.13 6.97
C SER A 299 21.32 -8.51 7.37
N LEU A 300 20.39 -8.48 6.39
CA LEU A 300 19.00 -8.88 6.55
C LEU A 300 18.81 -10.41 6.56
N ILE A 301 19.65 -11.14 5.85
CA ILE A 301 19.68 -12.62 5.84
C ILE A 301 20.09 -13.19 7.20
N GLN A 302 20.87 -12.45 7.97
CA GLN A 302 21.40 -12.90 9.26
C GLN A 302 20.41 -12.84 10.44
N SER A 303 19.26 -12.18 10.31
CA SER A 303 18.26 -12.20 11.39
C SER A 303 17.33 -13.41 11.26
N ASP A 304 17.27 -14.26 12.29
CA ASP A 304 16.51 -15.53 12.30
C ASP A 304 15.04 -15.41 11.83
N ASN A 305 14.33 -14.40 12.28
CA ASN A 305 12.91 -14.24 11.94
C ASN A 305 12.66 -13.95 10.45
N ARG A 306 13.63 -13.43 9.71
CA ARG A 306 13.48 -13.10 8.29
C ARG A 306 13.45 -14.30 7.37
N ARG A 307 14.08 -15.41 7.76
CA ARG A 307 14.01 -16.67 7.02
C ARG A 307 12.58 -17.18 6.97
N PHE A 308 11.89 -17.05 8.11
CA PHE A 308 10.48 -17.41 8.24
C PHE A 308 9.56 -16.47 7.46
N LEU A 309 9.89 -15.19 7.37
CA LEU A 309 9.15 -14.25 6.50
C LEU A 309 9.22 -14.64 5.02
N GLY A 310 10.30 -15.28 4.57
CA GLY A 310 10.40 -15.87 3.23
C GLY A 310 9.38 -17.00 2.99
N VAL A 311 9.19 -17.86 3.98
CA VAL A 311 8.15 -18.89 3.94
C VAL A 311 6.75 -18.27 3.92
N ALA A 312 6.51 -17.29 4.79
CA ALA A 312 5.24 -16.56 4.80
C ALA A 312 4.95 -15.90 3.45
N TRP A 313 5.95 -15.28 2.84
CA TRP A 313 5.82 -14.70 1.50
C TRP A 313 5.45 -15.75 0.45
N ALA A 314 6.11 -16.91 0.45
CA ALA A 314 5.80 -17.99 -0.48
C ALA A 314 4.36 -18.47 -0.30
N LEU A 315 3.90 -18.67 0.93
CA LEU A 315 2.54 -19.10 1.23
C LEU A 315 1.48 -18.07 0.84
N MET A 316 1.73 -16.79 1.05
CA MET A 316 0.83 -15.69 0.63
C MET A 316 0.63 -15.64 -0.89
N ASN A 317 1.58 -16.15 -1.67
CA ASN A 317 1.47 -16.22 -3.12
C ASN A 317 0.88 -17.55 -3.62
N THR A 318 0.46 -18.45 -2.72
CA THR A 318 -0.23 -19.69 -3.08
C THR A 318 -1.73 -19.47 -3.30
N ARG A 319 -2.34 -20.40 -4.01
CA ARG A 319 -3.81 -20.42 -4.17
C ARG A 319 -4.50 -20.61 -2.81
N GLN A 320 -3.89 -21.37 -1.90
CA GLN A 320 -4.47 -21.60 -0.57
C GLN A 320 -4.72 -20.31 0.21
N PHE A 321 -3.84 -19.30 0.10
CA PHE A 321 -4.06 -18.00 0.74
C PHE A 321 -5.11 -17.15 0.02
N SER A 322 -5.17 -17.22 -1.31
CA SER A 322 -6.04 -16.34 -2.13
C SER A 322 -7.47 -16.84 -2.27
N PHE A 323 -7.78 -18.02 -1.76
CA PHE A 323 -9.10 -18.65 -1.85
C PHE A 323 -9.71 -18.83 -0.46
N ILE A 324 -11.03 -18.79 -0.40
CA ILE A 324 -11.80 -19.05 0.82
C ILE A 324 -11.85 -20.57 1.00
N HIS A 325 -11.45 -21.03 2.19
CA HIS A 325 -11.44 -22.42 2.60
C HIS A 325 -12.63 -22.75 3.50
#